data_b00701ce663312044c21c32e2818975a
#
_entry.id   b00701ce663312044c21c32e2818975a
#
_cell.length_a   1.000
_cell.length_b   1.000
_cell.length_c   1.000
_cell.angle_alpha   90.00
_cell.angle_beta   90.00
_cell.angle_gamma   90.00
#
_symmetry.space_group_name_H-M   'P 1'
#
loop_
_entity.id
_entity.type
_entity.pdbx_description
1 polymer ?
#
loop_
_entity_poly.entity_id
_entity_poly.type
_entity_poly.pdbx_seq_one_letter_code
_entity_poly.pdbx_strand_id
1 'polypeptide(L)'
;IAKIAEDNGIKMLAIHGRTRSQKYNGDAEFDTVKKIASQVSIPVVANGDIDSPKRAKDILDFTGADAVMLGRATQGNPWLISQVNQFLTSGETGEEPTLERKIPLILGHISQIHDFYGHKMGTQLSRKHIFWYSMHLDQEKGLAFWPSINRVSDHSEQYSKFHEFLYSI
;
A
#
# COMPACT_ATOMS: atom_id res chain seq x y z
N ILE A 1 19.05 17.11 11.55
CA ILE A 1 18.69 15.73 11.94
C ILE A 1 19.25 14.73 10.92
N ALA A 2 18.97 14.86 9.60
CA ALA A 2 19.40 13.90 8.58
C ALA A 2 20.93 13.71 8.57
N LYS A 3 21.70 14.80 8.57
CA LYS A 3 23.17 14.75 8.64
C LYS A 3 23.67 14.10 9.92
N ILE A 4 23.06 14.41 11.06
CA ILE A 4 23.40 13.77 12.34
C ILE A 4 23.14 12.26 12.29
N ALA A 5 22.04 11.83 11.66
CA ALA A 5 21.73 10.41 11.49
C ALA A 5 22.79 9.70 10.64
N GLU A 6 23.18 10.30 9.52
CA GLU A 6 24.26 9.79 8.66
C GLU A 6 25.60 9.70 9.41
N ASP A 7 25.99 10.75 10.10
CA ASP A 7 27.25 10.82 10.87
C ASP A 7 27.27 9.77 12.01
N ASN A 8 26.11 9.33 12.50
CA ASN A 8 25.96 8.26 13.49
C ASN A 8 25.73 6.86 12.87
N GLY A 9 25.98 6.68 11.58
CA GLY A 9 26.05 5.38 10.93
C GLY A 9 24.72 4.84 10.40
N ILE A 10 23.64 5.65 10.35
CA ILE A 10 22.41 5.30 9.63
C ILE A 10 22.73 5.12 8.15
N LYS A 11 22.16 4.09 7.52
CA LYS A 11 22.47 3.69 6.15
C LYS A 11 21.43 4.10 5.12
N MET A 12 20.25 4.52 5.54
CA MET A 12 19.16 4.96 4.67
C MET A 12 18.17 5.79 5.48
N LEU A 13 17.53 6.77 4.85
CA LEU A 13 16.49 7.60 5.45
C LEU A 13 15.19 7.47 4.66
N ALA A 14 14.09 7.11 5.32
CA ALA A 14 12.75 7.26 4.77
C ALA A 14 12.10 8.54 5.32
N ILE A 15 11.68 9.43 4.44
CA ILE A 15 11.16 10.75 4.81
C ILE A 15 9.75 10.92 4.30
N HIS A 16 8.82 11.18 5.24
CA HIS A 16 7.43 11.45 4.92
C HIS A 16 7.21 12.95 4.70
N GLY A 17 6.55 13.29 3.60
CA GLY A 17 6.24 14.68 3.20
C GLY A 17 5.19 15.38 4.08
N ARG A 18 4.93 14.90 5.29
CA ARG A 18 4.06 15.56 6.30
C ARG A 18 4.69 15.50 7.67
N THR A 19 4.39 16.51 8.48
CA THR A 19 4.74 16.49 9.90
C THR A 19 3.80 15.59 10.70
N ARG A 20 4.22 15.18 11.90
CA ARG A 20 3.39 14.40 12.82
C ARG A 20 2.07 15.11 13.17
N SER A 21 2.07 16.43 13.26
CA SER A 21 0.87 17.21 13.58
C SER A 21 -0.14 17.28 12.45
N GLN A 22 0.32 17.24 11.21
CA GLN A 22 -0.54 17.21 10.02
C GLN A 22 -1.26 15.87 9.86
N LYS A 23 -0.67 14.76 10.36
CA LYS A 23 -1.21 13.41 10.13
C LYS A 23 -1.46 13.15 8.64
N TYR A 24 -2.75 13.07 8.25
CA TYR A 24 -3.17 12.84 6.86
C TYR A 24 -3.87 14.06 6.23
N ASN A 25 -3.86 15.21 6.91
CA ASN A 25 -4.50 16.43 6.41
C ASN A 25 -3.59 17.14 5.40
N GLY A 26 -4.22 17.71 4.36
CA GLY A 26 -3.53 18.39 3.27
C GLY A 26 -2.70 17.44 2.41
N ASP A 27 -1.88 18.00 1.52
CA ASP A 27 -1.01 17.26 0.62
C ASP A 27 0.38 17.06 1.23
N ALA A 28 1.04 15.96 0.85
CA ALA A 28 2.45 15.77 1.19
C ALA A 28 3.32 16.75 0.40
N GLU A 29 4.25 17.45 1.08
CA GLU A 29 5.22 18.33 0.45
C GLU A 29 6.55 17.59 0.25
N PHE A 30 7.26 17.94 -0.79
CA PHE A 30 8.49 17.25 -1.17
C PHE A 30 9.72 18.18 -1.23
N ASP A 31 9.59 19.47 -0.98
CA ASP A 31 10.71 20.41 -0.91
C ASP A 31 11.69 20.05 0.21
N THR A 32 11.17 19.63 1.37
CA THR A 32 12.01 19.16 2.49
C THR A 32 12.73 17.86 2.11
N VAL A 33 12.07 16.93 1.41
CA VAL A 33 12.70 15.69 0.94
C VAL A 33 13.82 15.99 -0.04
N LYS A 34 13.59 16.88 -1.02
CA LYS A 34 14.58 17.37 -1.98
C LYS A 34 15.79 17.98 -1.29
N LYS A 35 15.55 18.86 -0.32
CA LYS A 35 16.63 19.51 0.46
C LYS A 35 17.46 18.48 1.24
N ILE A 36 16.84 17.46 1.81
CA ILE A 36 17.54 16.41 2.55
C ILE A 36 18.34 15.54 1.58
N ALA A 37 17.75 15.09 0.48
CA ALA A 37 18.42 14.27 -0.52
C ALA A 37 19.69 14.96 -1.07
N SER A 38 19.67 16.30 -1.23
CA SER A 38 20.85 17.04 -1.67
C SER A 38 21.95 17.23 -0.62
N GLN A 39 21.69 16.90 0.66
CA GLN A 39 22.63 17.17 1.79
C GLN A 39 23.26 15.92 2.39
N VAL A 40 22.75 14.73 2.09
CA VAL A 40 23.28 13.45 2.60
C VAL A 40 23.82 12.60 1.46
N SER A 41 24.73 11.69 1.77
CA SER A 41 25.29 10.73 0.82
C SER A 41 24.65 9.33 0.93
N ILE A 42 23.85 9.09 1.97
CA ILE A 42 23.10 7.88 2.16
C ILE A 42 21.76 7.90 1.40
N PRO A 43 21.26 6.75 0.94
CA PRO A 43 20.01 6.70 0.20
C PRO A 43 18.83 7.34 0.95
N VAL A 44 18.03 8.11 0.20
CA VAL A 44 16.81 8.76 0.69
C VAL A 44 15.59 8.15 0.00
N VAL A 45 14.60 7.74 0.79
CA VAL A 45 13.33 7.19 0.31
C VAL A 45 12.24 8.24 0.55
N ALA A 46 11.60 8.72 -0.53
CA ALA A 46 10.48 9.64 -0.45
C ALA A 46 9.17 8.91 -0.13
N ASN A 47 8.41 9.40 0.85
CA ASN A 47 7.12 8.84 1.23
C ASN A 47 6.05 9.93 1.35
N GLY A 48 4.82 9.63 0.93
CA GLY A 48 3.65 10.50 1.03
C GLY A 48 2.89 10.58 -0.28
N ASP A 49 1.58 10.33 -0.25
CA ASP A 49 0.63 10.49 -1.37
C ASP A 49 1.13 9.98 -2.74
N ILE A 50 1.78 8.82 -2.71
CA ILE A 50 2.23 8.12 -3.92
C ILE A 50 1.20 7.04 -4.23
N ASP A 51 0.37 7.28 -5.23
CA ASP A 51 -0.80 6.48 -5.58
C ASP A 51 -0.79 5.93 -7.01
N SER A 52 0.23 6.29 -7.78
CA SER A 52 0.35 5.88 -9.18
C SER A 52 1.81 5.80 -9.62
N PRO A 53 2.12 5.01 -10.68
CA PRO A 53 3.45 4.94 -11.28
C PRO A 53 3.99 6.31 -11.72
N LYS A 54 3.14 7.11 -12.36
CA LYS A 54 3.51 8.46 -12.80
C LYS A 54 3.86 9.34 -11.60
N ARG A 55 3.05 9.33 -10.54
CA ARG A 55 3.32 10.11 -9.32
C ARG A 55 4.63 9.71 -8.64
N ALA A 56 4.94 8.42 -8.62
CA ALA A 56 6.22 7.92 -8.10
C ALA A 56 7.40 8.51 -8.88
N LYS A 57 7.33 8.51 -10.23
CA LYS A 57 8.36 9.09 -11.08
C LYS A 57 8.49 10.60 -10.89
N ASP A 58 7.37 11.33 -10.90
CA ASP A 58 7.36 12.79 -10.74
C ASP A 58 8.04 13.20 -9.41
N ILE A 59 7.80 12.43 -8.33
CA ILE A 59 8.42 12.67 -7.02
C ILE A 59 9.92 12.37 -7.04
N LEU A 60 10.35 11.27 -7.65
CA LEU A 60 11.78 10.96 -7.79
C LEU A 60 12.51 12.03 -8.62
N ASP A 61 11.95 12.42 -9.75
CA ASP A 61 12.52 13.44 -10.62
C ASP A 61 12.61 14.80 -9.91
N PHE A 62 11.60 15.16 -9.11
CA PHE A 62 11.57 16.42 -8.38
C PHE A 62 12.54 16.44 -7.19
N THR A 63 12.59 15.35 -6.42
CA THR A 63 13.31 15.31 -5.15
C THR A 63 14.76 14.89 -5.29
N GLY A 64 15.11 14.10 -6.32
CA GLY A 64 16.38 13.41 -6.42
C GLY A 64 16.55 12.31 -5.36
N ALA A 65 15.46 11.83 -4.75
CA ALA A 65 15.49 10.69 -3.85
C ALA A 65 15.79 9.39 -4.62
N ASP A 66 16.40 8.42 -3.94
CA ASP A 66 16.83 7.15 -4.55
C ASP A 66 15.68 6.14 -4.73
N ALA A 67 14.64 6.27 -3.91
CA ALA A 67 13.47 5.40 -3.97
C ALA A 67 12.20 6.07 -3.45
N VAL A 68 11.07 5.41 -3.65
CA VAL A 68 9.76 5.79 -3.08
C VAL A 68 9.23 4.71 -2.14
N MET A 69 8.47 5.11 -1.14
CA MET A 69 7.72 4.23 -0.26
C MET A 69 6.23 4.46 -0.45
N LEU A 70 5.54 3.43 -0.95
CA LEU A 70 4.10 3.44 -1.06
C LEU A 70 3.47 3.06 0.29
N GLY A 71 2.33 3.67 0.61
CA GLY A 71 1.58 3.40 1.83
C GLY A 71 0.14 3.02 1.52
N ARG A 72 -0.80 3.88 1.88
CA ARG A 72 -2.26 3.63 1.77
C ARG A 72 -2.73 3.19 0.39
N ALA A 73 -2.11 3.65 -0.67
CA ALA A 73 -2.46 3.26 -2.04
C ALA A 73 -2.30 1.76 -2.34
N THR A 74 -1.53 1.03 -1.53
CA THR A 74 -1.41 -0.43 -1.66
C THR A 74 -2.50 -1.22 -0.91
N GLN A 75 -3.33 -0.54 -0.13
CA GLN A 75 -4.44 -1.15 0.58
C GLN A 75 -5.53 -1.57 -0.42
N GLY A 76 -5.74 -2.87 -0.55
CA GLY A 76 -6.61 -3.44 -1.60
C GLY A 76 -5.98 -3.49 -3.00
N ASN A 77 -4.79 -2.92 -3.19
CA ASN A 77 -4.08 -2.84 -4.47
C ASN A 77 -2.57 -3.14 -4.31
N PRO A 78 -2.16 -4.33 -3.88
CA PRO A 78 -0.74 -4.63 -3.68
C PRO A 78 0.07 -4.68 -4.98
N TRP A 79 -0.58 -4.92 -6.12
CA TRP A 79 0.08 -4.94 -7.44
C TRP A 79 0.55 -3.57 -7.91
N LEU A 80 0.09 -2.48 -7.31
CA LEU A 80 0.62 -1.13 -7.56
C LEU A 80 2.14 -1.05 -7.39
N ILE A 81 2.71 -1.81 -6.43
CA ILE A 81 4.17 -1.84 -6.21
C ILE A 81 4.89 -2.35 -7.48
N SER A 82 4.38 -3.43 -8.08
CA SER A 82 4.94 -3.98 -9.31
C SER A 82 4.79 -3.02 -10.49
N GLN A 83 3.63 -2.36 -10.61
CA GLN A 83 3.37 -1.36 -11.65
C GLN A 83 4.31 -0.16 -11.54
N VAL A 84 4.52 0.35 -10.32
CA VAL A 84 5.48 1.43 -10.06
C VAL A 84 6.89 1.01 -10.43
N ASN A 85 7.33 -0.17 -9.99
CA ASN A 85 8.68 -0.66 -10.28
C ASN A 85 8.90 -0.85 -11.81
N GLN A 86 7.92 -1.41 -12.52
CA GLN A 86 8.00 -1.57 -13.96
C GLN A 86 8.07 -0.22 -14.67
N PHE A 87 7.20 0.73 -14.30
CA PHE A 87 7.21 2.07 -14.88
C PHE A 87 8.52 2.82 -14.67
N LEU A 88 9.09 2.74 -13.46
CA LEU A 88 10.38 3.36 -13.16
C LEU A 88 11.54 2.73 -13.93
N THR A 89 11.42 1.44 -14.31
CA THR A 89 12.47 0.71 -15.01
C THR A 89 12.37 0.86 -16.53
N SER A 90 11.15 0.77 -17.09
CA SER A 90 10.92 0.71 -18.54
C SER A 90 10.27 1.97 -19.13
N GLY A 91 9.70 2.84 -18.28
CA GLY A 91 8.85 3.97 -18.72
C GLY A 91 7.42 3.56 -19.09
N GLU A 92 7.10 2.27 -19.05
CA GLU A 92 5.78 1.74 -19.40
C GLU A 92 5.07 1.21 -18.17
N THR A 93 3.79 1.55 -18.01
CA THR A 93 2.96 0.97 -16.97
C THR A 93 2.65 -0.47 -17.35
N GLY A 94 3.00 -1.41 -16.48
CA GLY A 94 2.65 -2.80 -16.67
C GLY A 94 1.14 -3.03 -16.70
N GLU A 95 0.72 -4.11 -17.33
CA GLU A 95 -0.68 -4.50 -17.32
C GLU A 95 -1.18 -4.79 -15.91
N GLU A 96 -2.39 -4.36 -15.65
CA GLU A 96 -3.06 -4.72 -14.39
C GLU A 96 -3.38 -6.23 -14.40
N PRO A 97 -3.09 -6.97 -13.32
CA PRO A 97 -3.41 -8.39 -13.26
C PRO A 97 -4.90 -8.63 -13.47
N THR A 98 -5.24 -9.66 -14.25
CA THR A 98 -6.64 -10.09 -14.41
C THR A 98 -7.23 -10.53 -13.07
N LEU A 99 -8.56 -10.52 -12.97
CA LEU A 99 -9.24 -10.96 -11.75
C LEU A 99 -8.85 -12.39 -11.36
N GLU A 100 -8.69 -13.29 -12.34
CA GLU A 100 -8.24 -14.67 -12.12
C GLU A 100 -6.87 -14.76 -11.44
N ARG A 101 -5.97 -13.81 -11.71
CA ARG A 101 -4.66 -13.74 -11.04
C ARG A 101 -4.73 -13.06 -9.67
N LYS A 102 -5.65 -12.11 -9.51
CA LYS A 102 -5.84 -11.39 -8.23
C LYS A 102 -6.46 -12.26 -7.15
N ILE A 103 -7.49 -13.05 -7.49
CA ILE A 103 -8.25 -13.85 -6.52
C ILE A 103 -7.37 -14.78 -5.67
N PRO A 104 -6.49 -15.63 -6.24
CA PRO A 104 -5.64 -16.50 -5.43
C PRO A 104 -4.71 -15.73 -4.47
N LEU A 105 -4.17 -14.59 -4.92
CA LEU A 105 -3.31 -13.74 -4.08
C LEU A 105 -4.10 -13.14 -2.91
N ILE A 106 -5.31 -12.63 -3.18
CA ILE A 106 -6.19 -12.03 -2.17
C ILE A 106 -6.60 -13.07 -1.13
N LEU A 107 -7.08 -14.23 -1.57
CA LEU A 107 -7.49 -15.32 -0.69
C LEU A 107 -6.31 -15.87 0.12
N GLY A 108 -5.14 -16.02 -0.50
CA GLY A 108 -3.91 -16.40 0.18
C GLY A 108 -3.50 -15.41 1.26
N HIS A 109 -3.65 -14.10 1.03
CA HIS A 109 -3.37 -13.07 2.03
C HIS A 109 -4.33 -13.17 3.23
N ILE A 110 -5.62 -13.37 3.00
CA ILE A 110 -6.59 -13.53 4.10
C ILE A 110 -6.31 -14.81 4.91
N SER A 111 -6.02 -15.94 4.23
CA SER A 111 -5.64 -17.19 4.90
C SER A 111 -4.40 -17.00 5.79
N GLN A 112 -3.36 -16.36 5.27
CA GLN A 112 -2.12 -16.09 6.02
C GLN A 112 -2.35 -15.20 7.25
N ILE A 113 -3.28 -14.23 7.17
CA ILE A 113 -3.66 -13.43 8.34
C ILE A 113 -4.33 -14.32 9.40
N HIS A 114 -5.23 -15.23 9.00
CA HIS A 114 -5.87 -16.17 9.93
C HIS A 114 -4.85 -17.11 10.57
N ASP A 115 -3.92 -17.65 9.79
CA ASP A 115 -2.90 -18.58 10.27
C ASP A 115 -1.93 -17.90 11.23
N PHE A 116 -1.47 -16.69 10.90
CA PHE A 116 -0.47 -15.97 11.70
C PHE A 116 -1.02 -15.43 13.01
N TYR A 117 -2.22 -14.83 13.00
CA TYR A 117 -2.82 -14.20 14.19
C TYR A 117 -3.78 -15.11 14.94
N GLY A 118 -4.03 -16.33 14.44
CA GLY A 118 -5.04 -17.25 14.96
C GLY A 118 -6.46 -16.83 14.61
N HIS A 119 -7.41 -17.76 14.74
CA HIS A 119 -8.75 -17.60 14.20
C HIS A 119 -9.46 -16.32 14.67
N LYS A 120 -9.49 -16.04 15.98
CA LYS A 120 -10.22 -14.90 16.53
C LYS A 120 -9.62 -13.54 16.11
N MET A 121 -8.33 -13.36 16.31
CA MET A 121 -7.65 -12.11 15.99
C MET A 121 -7.51 -11.94 14.48
N GLY A 122 -7.17 -13.01 13.76
CA GLY A 122 -7.08 -13.03 12.31
C GLY A 122 -8.39 -12.61 11.64
N THR A 123 -9.54 -13.14 12.09
CA THR A 123 -10.86 -12.73 11.60
C THR A 123 -11.14 -11.24 11.82
N GLN A 124 -10.71 -10.68 12.95
CA GLN A 124 -10.88 -9.25 13.21
C GLN A 124 -9.97 -8.39 12.33
N LEU A 125 -8.70 -8.78 12.19
CA LEU A 125 -7.71 -8.02 11.42
C LEU A 125 -7.96 -8.09 9.92
N SER A 126 -8.40 -9.23 9.39
CA SER A 126 -8.69 -9.41 7.97
C SER A 126 -9.87 -8.56 7.47
N ARG A 127 -10.82 -8.16 8.34
CA ARG A 127 -11.97 -7.33 7.95
C ARG A 127 -11.59 -6.09 7.15
N LYS A 128 -10.58 -5.34 7.61
CA LYS A 128 -10.13 -4.13 6.92
C LYS A 128 -9.52 -4.46 5.54
N HIS A 129 -8.80 -5.57 5.42
CA HIS A 129 -8.23 -6.00 4.14
C HIS A 129 -9.31 -6.48 3.18
N ILE A 130 -10.29 -7.25 3.66
CA ILE A 130 -11.47 -7.66 2.89
C ILE A 130 -12.21 -6.41 2.37
N PHE A 131 -12.44 -5.42 3.24
CA PHE A 131 -13.05 -4.15 2.85
C PHE A 131 -12.27 -3.46 1.74
N TRP A 132 -10.97 -3.27 1.92
CA TRP A 132 -10.14 -2.59 0.93
C TRP A 132 -10.11 -3.32 -0.42
N TYR A 133 -9.98 -4.65 -0.41
CA TYR A 133 -10.04 -5.43 -1.64
C TYR A 133 -11.40 -5.32 -2.32
N SER A 134 -12.49 -5.47 -1.58
CA SER A 134 -13.84 -5.38 -2.13
C SER A 134 -14.09 -4.01 -2.77
N MET A 135 -13.68 -2.93 -2.09
CA MET A 135 -13.83 -1.57 -2.58
C MET A 135 -12.96 -1.25 -3.80
N HIS A 136 -11.77 -1.85 -3.87
CA HIS A 136 -10.87 -1.65 -5.01
C HIS A 136 -11.33 -2.42 -6.26
N LEU A 137 -11.85 -3.64 -6.08
CA LEU A 137 -12.28 -4.48 -7.19
C LEU A 137 -13.62 -4.04 -7.79
N ASP A 138 -14.60 -3.76 -6.95
CA ASP A 138 -15.94 -3.27 -7.33
C ASP A 138 -16.53 -2.49 -6.15
N GLN A 139 -16.55 -1.17 -6.27
CA GLN A 139 -16.99 -0.30 -5.19
C GLN A 139 -18.46 -0.49 -4.82
N GLU A 140 -19.34 -0.66 -5.81
CA GLU A 140 -20.77 -0.82 -5.58
C GLU A 140 -21.07 -2.16 -4.91
N LYS A 141 -20.58 -3.26 -5.49
CA LYS A 141 -20.73 -4.60 -4.92
C LYS A 141 -20.02 -4.73 -3.57
N GLY A 142 -18.84 -4.09 -3.40
CA GLY A 142 -18.10 -4.07 -2.14
C GLY A 142 -18.87 -3.39 -1.01
N LEU A 143 -19.51 -2.26 -1.29
CA LEU A 143 -20.40 -1.59 -0.33
C LEU A 143 -21.61 -2.45 0.04
N ALA A 144 -22.23 -3.11 -0.94
CA ALA A 144 -23.36 -4.01 -0.70
C ALA A 144 -22.95 -5.28 0.08
N PHE A 145 -21.75 -5.80 -0.15
CA PHE A 145 -21.19 -6.95 0.53
C PHE A 145 -20.81 -6.71 1.99
N TRP A 146 -20.29 -5.49 2.29
CA TRP A 146 -19.71 -5.17 3.59
C TRP A 146 -20.58 -5.49 4.82
N PRO A 147 -21.90 -5.21 4.85
CA PRO A 147 -22.77 -5.56 5.99
C PRO A 147 -22.83 -7.04 6.30
N SER A 148 -22.67 -7.91 5.30
CA SER A 148 -22.74 -9.37 5.46
C SER A 148 -21.46 -9.98 6.05
N ILE A 149 -20.32 -9.30 5.94
CA ILE A 149 -19.00 -9.83 6.29
C ILE A 149 -18.40 -9.19 7.55
N ASN A 150 -18.69 -7.92 7.83
CA ASN A 150 -18.00 -7.15 8.88
C ASN A 150 -18.26 -7.63 10.31
N ARG A 151 -19.32 -8.43 10.53
CA ARG A 151 -19.69 -8.97 11.84
C ARG A 151 -19.42 -10.48 11.98
N VAL A 152 -19.00 -11.13 10.90
CA VAL A 152 -18.65 -12.55 10.94
C VAL A 152 -17.49 -12.76 11.92
N SER A 153 -17.64 -13.69 12.85
CA SER A 153 -16.66 -14.00 13.90
C SER A 153 -15.95 -15.34 13.69
N ASP A 154 -16.50 -16.18 12.85
CA ASP A 154 -15.88 -17.44 12.44
C ASP A 154 -15.00 -17.23 11.21
N HIS A 155 -13.74 -17.70 11.26
CA HIS A 155 -12.77 -17.50 10.18
C HIS A 155 -13.13 -18.28 8.92
N SER A 156 -13.70 -19.49 9.04
CA SER A 156 -14.07 -20.31 7.90
C SER A 156 -15.29 -19.72 7.18
N GLU A 157 -16.28 -19.24 7.94
CA GLU A 157 -17.42 -18.53 7.38
C GLU A 157 -16.99 -17.24 6.68
N GLN A 158 -16.08 -16.47 7.31
CA GLN A 158 -15.54 -15.24 6.71
C GLN A 158 -14.84 -15.54 5.40
N TYR A 159 -13.97 -16.55 5.38
CA TYR A 159 -13.24 -16.95 4.17
C TYR A 159 -14.19 -17.40 3.06
N SER A 160 -15.16 -18.26 3.38
CA SER A 160 -16.14 -18.77 2.38
C SER A 160 -16.98 -17.65 1.78
N LYS A 161 -17.52 -16.76 2.60
CA LYS A 161 -18.29 -15.59 2.11
C LYS A 161 -17.46 -14.68 1.23
N PHE A 162 -16.21 -14.44 1.59
CA PHE A 162 -15.34 -13.59 0.79
C PHE A 162 -14.93 -14.27 -0.52
N HIS A 163 -14.68 -15.58 -0.49
CA HIS A 163 -14.45 -16.38 -1.68
C HIS A 163 -15.63 -16.28 -2.66
N GLU A 164 -16.86 -16.52 -2.20
CA GLU A 164 -18.08 -16.39 -3.01
C GLU A 164 -18.22 -15.01 -3.63
N PHE A 165 -17.98 -13.96 -2.83
CA PHE A 165 -17.98 -12.58 -3.32
C PHE A 165 -16.99 -12.38 -4.48
N LEU A 166 -15.74 -12.81 -4.32
CA LEU A 166 -14.69 -12.63 -5.33
C LEU A 166 -14.99 -13.31 -6.67
N TYR A 167 -15.72 -14.43 -6.65
CA TYR A 167 -16.15 -15.13 -7.87
C TYR A 167 -17.50 -14.65 -8.42
N SER A 168 -18.15 -13.68 -7.76
CA SER A 168 -19.41 -13.07 -8.21
C SER A 168 -19.24 -11.72 -8.91
N ILE A 169 -18.04 -11.18 -8.92
CA ILE A 169 -17.72 -9.86 -9.48
C ILE A 169 -17.09 -9.93 -10.87
#